data_8eebc8c622869d7b838854706c0e2d90
#
_entry.id   8eebc8c622869d7b838854706c0e2d90
#
_cell.length_a   1.000
_cell.length_b   1.000
_cell.length_c   1.000
_cell.angle_alpha   90.00
_cell.angle_beta   90.00
_cell.angle_gamma   90.00
#
_symmetry.space_group_name_H-M   'P 1'
#
loop_
_entity.id
_entity.type
_entity.pdbx_description
1 polymer ?
#
loop_
_entity_poly.entity_id
_entity_poly.type
_entity_poly.pdbx_seq_one_letter_code
_entity_poly.pdbx_strand_id
1 'polypeptide(L)'
;MLAVILMVMMCAVSPARKVSAEVLNSPQQIVWGQSYSGELEDAQNTYEYTFTMKKSGTFSLAIATEKIGKTHTGLNYIKVSDMYDNEIYTASVSEGNGSYKAELLAGDYKLSLCAGFYTGCKFTFTASYKASGETRSEAWLSQNDEKTMAFTYKAGTTYKGQFAFNETTDIYKMKMTKNRYLNIQINSKIKEMNVVIENTNGDIHYIQTGVTPGTRKYTFFLPKGTYYITMTKGWPYSVDPNYAGMYTFKTTFTDVPKTTVNKVKNLSSGKLKVTWKCKSKATGYQIQIATDKKFKKNKKVYDAPFKNYNNCTFWDLKKGKTYYVRVRSYVKAGSREKKCYSAWSKYKTVKILSLIHI
;
A
#
# COMPACT_ATOMS: atom_id res chain seq x y z
N MET A 1 -5.59 -0.77 48.50
CA MET A 1 -5.52 0.66 48.26
C MET A 1 -4.08 1.09 48.44
N LEU A 2 -3.27 0.96 47.38
CA LEU A 2 -1.84 1.31 47.43
C LEU A 2 -1.65 2.51 46.50
N ALA A 3 -1.38 3.64 47.12
CA ALA A 3 -1.07 4.88 46.40
C ALA A 3 0.39 4.79 45.92
N VAL A 4 0.57 4.80 44.59
CA VAL A 4 1.88 4.97 43.97
C VAL A 4 2.16 6.47 43.91
N ILE A 5 3.04 6.94 44.78
CA ILE A 5 3.56 8.30 44.72
C ILE A 5 4.51 8.40 43.52
N LEU A 6 4.07 9.08 42.49
CA LEU A 6 4.90 9.45 41.35
C LEU A 6 5.77 10.65 41.75
N MET A 7 7.03 10.37 42.09
CA MET A 7 8.02 11.40 42.41
C MET A 7 8.49 12.02 41.08
N VAL A 8 7.85 13.13 40.68
CA VAL A 8 8.34 13.95 39.57
C VAL A 8 9.57 14.69 40.04
N MET A 9 10.75 14.18 39.65
CA MET A 9 11.99 14.96 39.76
C MET A 9 11.88 16.13 38.76
N MET A 10 11.48 17.29 39.25
CA MET A 10 11.72 18.56 38.56
C MET A 10 13.24 18.81 38.57
N CYS A 11 13.92 18.32 37.54
CA CYS A 11 15.19 18.92 37.15
C CYS A 11 14.86 20.34 36.69
N ALA A 12 15.28 21.31 37.51
CA ALA A 12 15.33 22.71 37.11
C ALA A 12 16.30 22.80 35.91
N VAL A 13 15.73 22.68 34.70
CA VAL A 13 16.44 23.00 33.49
C VAL A 13 16.59 24.52 33.52
N SER A 14 17.78 24.99 33.92
CA SER A 14 18.22 26.36 33.63
C SER A 14 17.86 26.59 32.15
N PRO A 15 17.28 27.76 31.78
CA PRO A 15 17.03 28.04 30.39
C PRO A 15 18.37 27.97 29.71
N ALA A 16 18.63 26.91 28.95
CA ALA A 16 19.77 26.80 28.09
C ALA A 16 19.66 28.01 27.16
N ARG A 17 20.59 28.96 27.35
CA ARG A 17 20.77 30.07 26.43
C ARG A 17 20.88 29.42 25.07
N LYS A 18 19.88 29.63 24.20
CA LYS A 18 19.98 29.28 22.80
C LYS A 18 21.11 30.14 22.24
N VAL A 19 22.33 29.62 22.29
CA VAL A 19 23.42 30.18 21.50
C VAL A 19 23.04 29.74 20.09
N SER A 20 22.48 30.65 19.30
CA SER A 20 22.26 30.42 17.89
C SER A 20 23.63 30.21 17.27
N ALA A 21 23.81 29.06 16.62
CA ALA A 21 25.04 28.83 15.84
C ALA A 21 25.23 29.98 14.85
N GLU A 22 26.47 30.54 14.82
CA GLU A 22 26.80 31.58 13.88
C GLU A 22 26.89 30.99 12.47
N VAL A 23 26.10 31.52 11.54
CA VAL A 23 26.14 31.11 10.15
C VAL A 23 27.29 31.83 9.47
N LEU A 24 28.30 31.06 9.09
CA LEU A 24 29.55 31.60 8.51
C LEU A 24 29.41 32.03 7.05
N ASN A 25 28.32 31.66 6.39
CA ASN A 25 28.07 32.09 4.99
C ASN A 25 26.63 32.56 4.82
N SER A 26 26.39 33.43 3.86
CA SER A 26 25.03 33.59 3.34
C SER A 26 24.60 32.28 2.66
N PRO A 27 23.39 31.75 2.89
CA PRO A 27 22.96 30.50 2.27
C PRO A 27 23.18 30.51 0.76
N GLN A 28 24.02 29.61 0.26
CA GLN A 28 24.32 29.45 -1.16
C GLN A 28 23.51 28.36 -1.76
N GLN A 29 22.99 28.55 -2.97
CA GLN A 29 22.30 27.49 -3.68
C GLN A 29 23.30 26.46 -4.22
N ILE A 30 23.09 25.19 -3.91
CA ILE A 30 23.88 24.08 -4.43
C ILE A 30 23.64 23.92 -5.93
N VAL A 31 24.73 23.91 -6.68
CA VAL A 31 24.75 23.45 -8.07
C VAL A 31 25.20 21.99 -8.06
N TRP A 32 24.38 21.11 -8.61
CA TRP A 32 24.62 19.67 -8.59
C TRP A 32 25.96 19.30 -9.26
N GLY A 33 26.78 18.52 -8.54
CA GLY A 33 28.10 18.10 -9.02
C GLY A 33 29.22 19.10 -8.78
N GLN A 34 28.94 20.34 -8.32
CA GLN A 34 29.94 21.28 -7.93
C GLN A 34 30.53 20.94 -6.56
N SER A 35 31.84 21.21 -6.38
CA SER A 35 32.53 21.05 -5.09
C SER A 35 32.43 22.33 -4.28
N TYR A 36 32.17 22.16 -2.98
CA TYR A 36 32.13 23.25 -1.98
C TYR A 36 33.10 22.91 -0.86
N SER A 37 33.76 23.92 -0.30
CA SER A 37 34.69 23.76 0.82
C SER A 37 34.53 24.88 1.83
N GLY A 38 34.93 24.62 3.06
CA GLY A 38 34.89 25.57 4.15
C GLY A 38 35.70 25.09 5.35
N GLU A 39 35.77 25.94 6.35
CA GLU A 39 36.49 25.70 7.60
C GLU A 39 35.58 26.09 8.76
N LEU A 40 35.35 25.17 9.69
CA LEU A 40 34.61 25.37 10.92
C LEU A 40 35.58 25.34 12.09
N GLU A 41 35.69 26.44 12.82
CA GLU A 41 36.69 26.60 13.91
C GLU A 41 36.15 26.14 15.26
N ASP A 42 34.83 26.23 15.50
CA ASP A 42 34.19 25.76 16.75
C ASP A 42 32.76 25.28 16.54
N ALA A 43 32.18 24.71 17.63
CA ALA A 43 30.86 24.10 17.66
C ALA A 43 29.67 25.06 17.44
N GLN A 44 29.91 26.34 17.45
CA GLN A 44 28.88 27.38 17.27
C GLN A 44 28.74 27.80 15.82
N ASN A 45 29.64 27.33 14.96
CA ASN A 45 29.70 27.71 13.57
C ASN A 45 28.96 26.70 12.69
N THR A 46 28.18 27.22 11.77
CA THR A 46 27.40 26.44 10.81
C THR A 46 27.56 27.03 9.41
N TYR A 47 27.77 26.14 8.43
CA TYR A 47 27.61 26.50 7.01
C TYR A 47 26.22 26.05 6.54
N GLU A 48 25.52 26.95 5.86
CA GLU A 48 24.21 26.71 5.31
C GLU A 48 24.20 26.80 3.79
N TYR A 49 23.55 25.85 3.16
CA TYR A 49 23.33 25.80 1.73
C TYR A 49 21.85 25.52 1.45
N THR A 50 21.36 25.98 0.32
CA THR A 50 20.01 25.63 -0.16
C THR A 50 20.09 24.76 -1.40
N PHE A 51 19.09 23.91 -1.62
CA PHE A 51 18.97 23.13 -2.86
C PHE A 51 17.52 22.83 -3.19
N THR A 52 17.25 22.64 -4.48
CA THR A 52 15.90 22.32 -5.00
C THR A 52 15.87 20.94 -5.61
N MET A 53 14.98 20.10 -5.11
CA MET A 53 14.61 18.84 -5.73
C MET A 53 13.44 19.07 -6.68
N LYS A 54 13.67 19.11 -8.00
CA LYS A 54 12.59 19.30 -9.01
C LYS A 54 11.60 18.15 -9.08
N LYS A 55 12.00 16.98 -8.60
CA LYS A 55 11.20 15.75 -8.47
C LYS A 55 11.63 15.03 -7.22
N SER A 56 10.77 14.19 -6.67
CA SER A 56 11.12 13.26 -5.58
C SER A 56 12.28 12.37 -6.01
N GLY A 57 13.15 12.02 -5.08
CA GLY A 57 14.30 11.18 -5.38
C GLY A 57 15.34 11.12 -4.29
N THR A 58 16.51 10.63 -4.65
CA THR A 58 17.64 10.45 -3.74
C THR A 58 18.55 11.67 -3.83
N PHE A 59 18.63 12.44 -2.76
CA PHE A 59 19.74 13.37 -2.47
C PHE A 59 20.95 12.55 -2.03
N SER A 60 22.14 12.89 -2.53
CA SER A 60 23.39 12.23 -2.15
C SER A 60 24.46 13.28 -1.88
N LEU A 61 25.14 13.15 -0.75
CA LEU A 61 26.23 14.00 -0.32
C LEU A 61 27.49 13.15 -0.16
N ALA A 62 28.53 13.45 -0.90
CA ALA A 62 29.89 12.96 -0.66
C ALA A 62 30.69 14.06 0.03
N ILE A 63 31.23 13.80 1.21
CA ILE A 63 31.93 14.76 2.03
C ILE A 63 33.26 14.21 2.52
N ALA A 64 34.29 15.02 2.49
CA ALA A 64 35.58 14.76 3.12
C ALA A 64 35.81 15.80 4.21
N THR A 65 36.30 15.35 5.36
CA THR A 65 36.66 16.21 6.48
C THR A 65 38.10 15.99 6.91
N GLU A 66 38.81 17.11 7.18
CA GLU A 66 40.18 17.13 7.64
C GLU A 66 40.26 17.87 8.96
N LYS A 67 41.17 17.44 9.82
CA LYS A 67 41.44 18.00 11.14
C LYS A 67 42.07 19.36 11.08
N ILE A 68 41.67 20.26 11.99
CA ILE A 68 42.36 21.49 12.31
C ILE A 68 43.01 21.33 13.68
N GLY A 69 44.36 21.42 13.77
CA GLY A 69 45.07 21.33 15.03
C GLY A 69 45.16 19.94 15.66
N LYS A 70 45.28 19.86 17.01
CA LYS A 70 45.49 18.61 17.77
C LYS A 70 44.21 18.02 18.39
N THR A 71 43.07 18.65 18.21
CA THR A 71 41.78 18.22 18.81
C THR A 71 41.06 17.16 17.98
N HIS A 72 40.18 16.40 18.59
CA HIS A 72 39.36 15.38 17.89
C HIS A 72 38.43 16.02 16.87
N THR A 73 38.18 15.31 15.78
CA THR A 73 37.78 15.87 14.51
C THR A 73 36.44 15.32 14.04
N GLY A 74 35.76 16.14 13.28
CA GLY A 74 34.59 15.82 12.48
C GLY A 74 33.54 16.91 12.55
N LEU A 75 32.69 16.93 11.55
CA LEU A 75 31.42 17.60 11.65
C LEU A 75 30.60 16.85 12.70
N ASN A 76 29.99 17.55 13.64
CA ASN A 76 29.09 16.92 14.59
C ASN A 76 27.95 16.26 13.84
N TYR A 77 27.36 17.01 12.90
CA TYR A 77 26.33 16.49 12.01
C TYR A 77 26.21 17.30 10.72
N ILE A 78 25.71 16.62 9.72
CA ILE A 78 25.03 17.22 8.58
C ILE A 78 23.52 17.15 8.86
N LYS A 79 22.79 18.21 8.56
CA LYS A 79 21.35 18.27 8.70
C LYS A 79 20.70 18.68 7.39
N VAL A 80 19.68 17.95 6.97
CA VAL A 80 18.78 18.38 5.91
C VAL A 80 17.44 18.75 6.55
N SER A 81 16.97 19.96 6.29
CA SER A 81 15.69 20.49 6.75
C SER A 81 14.89 21.07 5.59
N ASP A 82 13.58 21.25 5.81
CA ASP A 82 12.77 22.08 4.92
C ASP A 82 13.11 23.57 5.11
N MET A 83 12.47 24.46 4.35
CA MET A 83 12.70 25.90 4.42
C MET A 83 12.18 26.55 5.71
N TYR A 84 11.42 25.79 6.53
CA TYR A 84 10.91 26.20 7.86
C TYR A 84 11.73 25.64 9.01
N ASP A 85 12.93 25.06 8.73
CA ASP A 85 13.86 24.45 9.68
C ASP A 85 13.33 23.16 10.35
N ASN A 86 12.27 22.56 9.83
CA ASN A 86 11.87 21.22 10.26
C ASN A 86 12.91 20.20 9.79
N GLU A 87 13.53 19.51 10.75
CA GLU A 87 14.54 18.51 10.46
C GLU A 87 13.93 17.31 9.74
N ILE A 88 14.55 16.89 8.64
CA ILE A 88 14.14 15.74 7.83
C ILE A 88 15.15 14.60 7.95
N TYR A 89 16.44 14.96 7.98
CA TYR A 89 17.52 13.99 8.03
C TYR A 89 18.73 14.60 8.74
N THR A 90 19.32 13.82 9.65
CA THR A 90 20.55 14.16 10.33
C THR A 90 21.49 12.96 10.34
N ALA A 91 22.75 13.18 10.13
CA ALA A 91 23.79 12.16 10.24
C ALA A 91 25.06 12.72 10.86
N SER A 92 25.71 11.94 11.71
CA SER A 92 27.04 12.24 12.23
C SER A 92 28.10 11.97 11.17
N VAL A 93 29.12 12.79 11.13
CA VAL A 93 30.24 12.68 10.20
C VAL A 93 31.52 12.40 10.97
N SER A 94 32.09 11.21 10.75
CA SER A 94 33.42 10.88 11.26
C SER A 94 34.51 11.57 10.42
N GLU A 95 35.73 11.65 10.98
CA GLU A 95 36.91 12.11 10.23
C GLU A 95 37.12 11.27 8.96
N GLY A 96 37.52 11.93 7.87
CA GLY A 96 37.76 11.33 6.57
C GLY A 96 36.60 11.45 5.60
N ASN A 97 36.41 10.45 4.76
CA ASN A 97 35.43 10.48 3.69
C ASN A 97 34.10 9.85 4.15
N GLY A 98 33.01 10.56 3.93
CA GLY A 98 31.64 10.07 4.17
C GLY A 98 30.75 10.15 2.93
N SER A 99 29.78 9.27 2.86
CA SER A 99 28.73 9.30 1.83
C SER A 99 27.37 9.13 2.49
N TYR A 100 26.48 10.09 2.25
CA TYR A 100 25.16 10.17 2.89
C TYR A 100 24.08 10.27 1.84
N LYS A 101 22.92 9.67 2.13
CA LYS A 101 21.79 9.67 1.21
C LYS A 101 20.50 9.92 1.97
N ALA A 102 19.64 10.73 1.38
CA ALA A 102 18.29 10.98 1.88
C ALA A 102 17.28 10.84 0.73
N GLU A 103 16.21 10.10 0.96
CA GLU A 103 15.06 10.06 0.06
C GLU A 103 14.15 11.23 0.38
N LEU A 104 13.97 12.14 -0.58
CA LEU A 104 13.27 13.41 -0.40
C LEU A 104 12.17 13.57 -1.46
N LEU A 105 11.09 14.24 -1.08
CA LEU A 105 10.06 14.72 -2.02
C LEU A 105 10.60 15.87 -2.88
N ALA A 106 9.84 16.24 -3.92
CA ALA A 106 10.13 17.48 -4.65
C ALA A 106 9.91 18.70 -3.74
N GLY A 107 10.84 19.63 -3.74
CA GLY A 107 10.76 20.83 -2.88
C GLY A 107 12.10 21.51 -2.70
N ASP A 108 12.08 22.56 -1.89
CA ASP A 108 13.26 23.33 -1.50
C ASP A 108 13.72 22.93 -0.10
N TYR A 109 15.02 22.82 0.08
CA TYR A 109 15.65 22.31 1.28
C TYR A 109 16.85 23.12 1.68
N LYS A 110 17.21 23.02 2.98
CA LYS A 110 18.48 23.50 3.53
C LYS A 110 19.40 22.33 3.87
N LEU A 111 20.68 22.48 3.61
CA LEU A 111 21.75 21.62 4.11
C LEU A 111 22.57 22.44 5.10
N SER A 112 22.64 22.00 6.34
CA SER A 112 23.46 22.61 7.38
C SER A 112 24.62 21.69 7.76
N LEU A 113 25.82 22.21 7.79
CA LEU A 113 27.05 21.55 8.21
C LEU A 113 27.49 22.17 9.53
N CYS A 114 27.47 21.41 10.62
CA CYS A 114 27.74 21.89 11.97
C CYS A 114 28.99 21.23 12.56
N ALA A 115 29.89 22.02 13.15
CA ALA A 115 31.03 21.50 13.88
C ALA A 115 30.62 20.77 15.16
N GLY A 116 31.43 19.83 15.62
CA GLY A 116 31.28 19.18 16.92
C GLY A 116 31.68 20.08 18.07
N PHE A 117 31.26 19.77 19.30
CA PHE A 117 31.74 20.43 20.49
C PHE A 117 33.26 20.27 20.62
N TYR A 118 34.00 21.40 20.74
CA TYR A 118 35.44 21.47 20.92
C TYR A 118 36.30 21.07 19.69
N THR A 119 35.75 21.15 18.48
CA THR A 119 36.48 20.68 17.32
C THR A 119 36.30 21.61 16.10
N GLY A 120 37.41 21.95 15.47
CA GLY A 120 37.43 22.57 14.14
C GLY A 120 37.71 21.54 13.06
N CYS A 121 37.13 21.71 11.89
CA CYS A 121 37.44 20.89 10.74
C CYS A 121 37.37 21.68 9.43
N LYS A 122 38.21 21.29 8.48
CA LYS A 122 38.00 21.62 7.07
C LYS A 122 37.10 20.60 6.46
N PHE A 123 36.25 21.04 5.58
CA PHE A 123 35.40 20.14 4.81
C PHE A 123 35.43 20.44 3.33
N THR A 124 35.23 19.42 2.53
CA THR A 124 34.91 19.53 1.10
C THR A 124 33.79 18.60 0.78
N PHE A 125 32.76 19.07 0.10
CA PHE A 125 31.66 18.21 -0.31
C PHE A 125 31.21 18.41 -1.74
N THR A 126 30.58 17.38 -2.29
CA THR A 126 29.84 17.42 -3.55
C THR A 126 28.46 16.82 -3.32
N ALA A 127 27.44 17.53 -3.75
CA ALA A 127 26.07 17.03 -3.71
C ALA A 127 25.58 16.61 -5.09
N SER A 128 24.81 15.56 -5.13
CA SER A 128 24.17 15.08 -6.34
C SER A 128 22.72 14.67 -6.06
N TYR A 129 21.93 14.61 -7.11
CA TYR A 129 20.51 14.29 -7.04
C TYR A 129 20.13 13.32 -8.16
N LYS A 130 19.36 12.29 -7.80
CA LYS A 130 18.80 11.34 -8.73
C LYS A 130 17.30 11.24 -8.52
N ALA A 131 16.51 11.61 -9.54
CA ALA A 131 15.06 11.45 -9.50
C ALA A 131 14.65 9.98 -9.33
N SER A 132 13.62 9.73 -8.53
CA SER A 132 13.11 8.38 -8.21
C SER A 132 12.55 7.67 -9.44
N GLY A 133 11.96 8.42 -10.37
CA GLY A 133 11.24 7.87 -11.52
C GLY A 133 9.89 7.27 -11.15
N GLU A 134 9.28 7.74 -10.08
CA GLU A 134 7.91 7.41 -9.71
C GLU A 134 6.90 7.81 -10.80
N THR A 135 5.72 7.17 -10.80
CA THR A 135 4.70 7.38 -11.84
C THR A 135 4.14 8.80 -11.81
N ARG A 136 4.01 9.36 -10.63
CA ARG A 136 3.62 10.75 -10.37
C ARG A 136 4.47 11.27 -9.23
N SER A 137 5.26 12.30 -9.51
CA SER A 137 6.11 12.91 -8.50
C SER A 137 5.27 13.68 -7.51
N GLU A 138 5.59 13.52 -6.25
CA GLU A 138 5.01 14.23 -5.14
C GLU A 138 5.86 15.42 -4.77
N ALA A 139 5.19 16.47 -4.29
CA ALA A 139 5.86 17.62 -3.74
C ALA A 139 5.42 17.80 -2.28
N TRP A 140 6.27 18.39 -1.47
CA TRP A 140 6.01 18.62 -0.04
C TRP A 140 4.63 19.21 0.27
N LEU A 141 4.12 20.10 -0.60
CA LEU A 141 2.82 20.74 -0.44
C LEU A 141 1.65 20.02 -1.14
N SER A 142 1.88 18.89 -1.81
CA SER A 142 0.86 18.15 -2.58
C SER A 142 1.03 16.65 -2.49
N GLN A 143 1.21 16.16 -1.26
CA GLN A 143 1.32 14.74 -0.96
C GLN A 143 -0.06 14.06 -1.08
N ASN A 144 -0.07 12.77 -1.41
CA ASN A 144 -1.31 11.97 -1.47
C ASN A 144 -1.63 11.27 -0.14
N ASP A 145 -1.24 11.85 0.98
CA ASP A 145 -1.39 11.30 2.33
C ASP A 145 -2.85 11.32 2.82
N GLU A 146 -3.71 12.06 2.15
CA GLU A 146 -5.13 12.15 2.45
C GLU A 146 -6.00 11.63 1.32
N LYS A 147 -7.18 11.07 1.65
CA LYS A 147 -8.14 10.54 0.66
C LYS A 147 -8.62 11.59 -0.34
N THR A 148 -8.66 12.85 0.06
CA THR A 148 -9.03 13.99 -0.79
C THR A 148 -8.01 14.26 -1.88
N MET A 149 -6.74 13.96 -1.61
CA MET A 149 -5.60 14.13 -2.50
C MET A 149 -5.13 12.83 -3.16
N ALA A 150 -5.83 11.71 -2.88
CA ALA A 150 -5.46 10.38 -3.37
C ALA A 150 -5.28 10.33 -4.88
N PHE A 151 -4.16 9.76 -5.33
CA PHE A 151 -3.87 9.60 -6.75
C PHE A 151 -4.81 8.58 -7.41
N THR A 152 -5.41 8.95 -8.53
CA THR A 152 -6.24 8.01 -9.29
C THR A 152 -5.37 6.91 -9.90
N TYR A 153 -5.60 5.68 -9.47
CA TYR A 153 -4.93 4.49 -9.95
C TYR A 153 -5.81 3.74 -10.98
N LYS A 154 -5.25 3.50 -12.16
CA LYS A 154 -5.88 2.66 -13.19
C LYS A 154 -5.45 1.21 -12.99
N ALA A 155 -6.38 0.37 -12.60
CA ALA A 155 -6.10 -1.06 -12.42
C ALA A 155 -5.52 -1.72 -13.69
N GLY A 156 -4.53 -2.60 -13.49
CA GLY A 156 -3.80 -3.27 -14.57
C GLY A 156 -2.50 -2.57 -14.98
N THR A 157 -2.30 -1.31 -14.59
CA THR A 157 -1.02 -0.60 -14.80
C THR A 157 -0.05 -0.87 -13.65
N THR A 158 1.24 -0.86 -13.95
CA THR A 158 2.26 -0.82 -12.89
C THR A 158 2.43 0.62 -12.44
N TYR A 159 2.29 0.85 -11.16
CA TYR A 159 2.52 2.13 -10.52
C TYR A 159 3.83 2.08 -9.73
N LYS A 160 4.58 3.17 -9.75
CA LYS A 160 5.81 3.35 -9.00
C LYS A 160 5.57 4.49 -8.01
N GLY A 161 5.72 4.23 -6.73
CA GLY A 161 5.69 5.20 -5.65
C GLY A 161 7.03 5.22 -4.93
N GLN A 162 7.22 6.20 -4.09
CA GLN A 162 8.39 6.37 -3.23
C GLN A 162 7.92 6.79 -1.85
N PHE A 163 8.51 6.25 -0.81
CA PHE A 163 8.47 6.86 0.51
C PHE A 163 9.73 7.68 0.73
N ALA A 164 9.56 8.98 0.89
CA ALA A 164 10.59 9.88 1.36
C ALA A 164 10.78 9.78 2.89
N PHE A 165 11.83 10.39 3.44
CA PHE A 165 12.06 10.39 4.90
C PHE A 165 10.95 11.12 5.65
N ASN A 166 10.48 12.21 5.10
CA ASN A 166 9.44 13.08 5.65
C ASN A 166 8.02 12.69 5.23
N GLU A 167 7.84 11.52 4.62
CA GLU A 167 6.56 10.99 4.18
C GLU A 167 6.21 9.72 4.93
N THR A 168 4.94 9.47 5.16
CA THR A 168 4.48 8.30 5.91
C THR A 168 3.54 7.40 5.13
N THR A 169 2.79 7.96 4.19
CA THR A 169 1.60 7.34 3.62
C THR A 169 1.39 7.76 2.17
N ASP A 170 1.04 6.79 1.35
CA ASP A 170 0.58 6.99 -0.03
C ASP A 170 -0.84 6.46 -0.20
N ILE A 171 -1.75 7.24 -0.74
CA ILE A 171 -3.14 6.83 -0.97
C ILE A 171 -3.49 6.86 -2.46
N TYR A 172 -4.00 5.73 -2.94
CA TYR A 172 -4.41 5.54 -4.33
C TYR A 172 -5.89 5.23 -4.43
N LYS A 173 -6.62 5.97 -5.26
CA LYS A 173 -8.05 5.77 -5.50
C LYS A 173 -8.28 4.86 -6.69
N MET A 174 -9.00 3.77 -6.50
CA MET A 174 -9.27 2.77 -7.52
C MET A 174 -10.77 2.48 -7.65
N LYS A 175 -11.26 2.30 -8.90
CA LYS A 175 -12.66 1.94 -9.19
C LYS A 175 -12.78 0.48 -9.58
N MET A 176 -13.60 -0.27 -8.83
CA MET A 176 -14.04 -1.62 -9.17
C MET A 176 -15.36 -1.56 -9.94
N THR A 177 -15.38 -1.93 -11.21
CA THR A 177 -16.59 -1.90 -12.05
C THR A 177 -17.50 -3.11 -11.88
N LYS A 178 -17.01 -4.19 -11.27
CA LYS A 178 -17.71 -5.46 -11.01
C LYS A 178 -17.25 -6.08 -9.70
N ASN A 179 -18.09 -6.98 -9.15
CA ASN A 179 -17.70 -7.85 -8.04
C ASN A 179 -16.69 -8.88 -8.53
N ARG A 180 -15.44 -8.85 -8.05
CA ARG A 180 -14.37 -9.76 -8.48
C ARG A 180 -13.22 -9.82 -7.47
N TYR A 181 -12.35 -10.80 -7.63
CA TYR A 181 -11.10 -10.81 -6.91
C TYR A 181 -10.16 -9.74 -7.45
N LEU A 182 -9.56 -8.98 -6.54
CA LEU A 182 -8.40 -8.15 -6.78
C LEU A 182 -7.15 -8.96 -6.42
N ASN A 183 -6.19 -9.01 -7.34
CA ASN A 183 -4.87 -9.52 -7.06
C ASN A 183 -3.94 -8.29 -7.09
N ILE A 184 -3.25 -8.02 -5.99
CA ILE A 184 -2.23 -6.98 -5.90
C ILE A 184 -0.86 -7.63 -5.80
N GLN A 185 0.06 -7.19 -6.64
CA GLN A 185 1.47 -7.54 -6.56
C GLN A 185 2.23 -6.28 -6.17
N ILE A 186 3.03 -6.36 -5.12
CA ILE A 186 3.88 -5.29 -4.61
C ILE A 186 5.32 -5.77 -4.70
N ASN A 187 6.21 -4.90 -5.16
CA ASN A 187 7.65 -5.13 -5.15
C ASN A 187 8.32 -3.92 -4.51
N SER A 188 9.09 -4.15 -3.45
CA SER A 188 9.75 -3.12 -2.67
C SER A 188 11.09 -3.62 -2.13
N LYS A 189 12.01 -2.69 -1.87
CA LYS A 189 13.22 -2.93 -1.06
C LYS A 189 13.07 -2.37 0.35
N ILE A 190 11.98 -1.67 0.63
CA ILE A 190 11.67 -1.07 1.93
C ILE A 190 11.52 -2.20 2.96
N LYS A 191 12.15 -2.04 4.12
CA LYS A 191 12.24 -3.06 5.18
C LYS A 191 10.86 -3.54 5.63
N GLU A 192 9.89 -2.61 5.72
CA GLU A 192 8.53 -2.92 6.11
C GLU A 192 7.55 -1.86 5.58
N MET A 193 6.41 -2.34 5.10
CA MET A 193 5.28 -1.53 4.65
C MET A 193 3.98 -2.13 5.18
N ASN A 194 2.93 -1.31 5.25
CA ASN A 194 1.57 -1.77 5.48
C ASN A 194 0.70 -1.42 4.28
N VAL A 195 -0.32 -2.22 4.02
CA VAL A 195 -1.29 -2.00 2.94
C VAL A 195 -2.69 -2.16 3.50
N VAL A 196 -3.51 -1.13 3.34
CA VAL A 196 -4.92 -1.15 3.72
C VAL A 196 -5.76 -0.90 2.48
N ILE A 197 -6.85 -1.63 2.33
CA ILE A 197 -7.85 -1.39 1.28
C ILE A 197 -9.20 -1.19 1.92
N GLU A 198 -9.76 -0.03 1.72
CA GLU A 198 -11.04 0.38 2.28
C GLU A 198 -11.95 0.98 1.19
N ASN A 199 -13.25 0.99 1.42
CA ASN A 199 -14.20 1.68 0.54
C ASN A 199 -14.33 3.17 0.93
N THR A 200 -15.16 3.91 0.19
CA THR A 200 -15.41 5.35 0.46
C THR A 200 -16.09 5.63 1.79
N ASN A 201 -16.69 4.63 2.43
CA ASN A 201 -17.34 4.76 3.75
C ASN A 201 -16.38 4.44 4.91
N GLY A 202 -15.11 4.11 4.61
CA GLY A 202 -14.14 3.69 5.61
C GLY A 202 -14.24 2.23 6.02
N ASP A 203 -15.14 1.42 5.38
CA ASP A 203 -15.17 -0.01 5.65
C ASP A 203 -13.90 -0.67 5.12
N ILE A 204 -13.11 -1.25 6.01
CA ILE A 204 -11.87 -1.94 5.67
C ILE A 204 -12.21 -3.31 5.09
N HIS A 205 -11.74 -3.57 3.87
CA HIS A 205 -11.91 -4.84 3.18
C HIS A 205 -10.67 -5.74 3.28
N TYR A 206 -9.52 -5.14 3.54
CA TYR A 206 -8.25 -5.87 3.63
C TYR A 206 -7.20 -5.04 4.39
N ILE A 207 -6.45 -5.72 5.25
CA ILE A 207 -5.27 -5.17 5.93
C ILE A 207 -4.15 -6.19 5.77
N GLN A 208 -2.98 -5.72 5.35
CA GLN A 208 -1.73 -6.47 5.38
C GLN A 208 -0.67 -5.61 6.06
N THR A 209 -0.23 -6.04 7.20
CA THR A 209 0.91 -5.44 7.92
C THR A 209 2.19 -6.21 7.65
N GLY A 210 3.32 -5.57 7.83
CA GLY A 210 4.62 -6.21 7.73
C GLY A 210 4.93 -6.74 6.32
N VAL A 211 4.60 -5.99 5.27
CA VAL A 211 5.03 -6.33 3.90
C VAL A 211 6.54 -6.18 3.83
N THR A 212 7.25 -7.29 3.87
CA THR A 212 8.71 -7.36 3.83
C THR A 212 9.27 -7.18 2.41
N PRO A 213 10.57 -6.89 2.24
CA PRO A 213 11.20 -6.71 0.93
C PRO A 213 10.95 -7.84 -0.06
N GLY A 214 11.05 -7.52 -1.33
CA GLY A 214 10.85 -8.42 -2.46
C GLY A 214 9.48 -8.31 -3.08
N THR A 215 9.10 -9.32 -3.87
CA THR A 215 7.80 -9.38 -4.53
C THR A 215 6.78 -10.13 -3.68
N ARG A 216 5.72 -9.45 -3.30
CA ARG A 216 4.60 -10.02 -2.54
C ARG A 216 3.32 -9.98 -3.36
N LYS A 217 2.46 -11.00 -3.21
CA LYS A 217 1.19 -11.13 -3.94
C LYS A 217 0.06 -11.43 -2.98
N TYR A 218 -1.00 -10.65 -3.06
CA TYR A 218 -2.20 -10.82 -2.25
C TYR A 218 -3.43 -10.89 -3.14
N THR A 219 -4.43 -11.67 -2.70
CA THR A 219 -5.68 -11.85 -3.45
C THR A 219 -6.84 -11.79 -2.46
N PHE A 220 -7.79 -10.90 -2.74
CA PHE A 220 -8.99 -10.76 -1.92
C PHE A 220 -10.17 -10.33 -2.79
N PHE A 221 -11.37 -10.55 -2.29
CA PHE A 221 -12.60 -10.29 -3.03
C PHE A 221 -13.12 -8.89 -2.71
N LEU A 222 -13.39 -8.10 -3.76
CA LEU A 222 -13.99 -6.78 -3.63
C LEU A 222 -15.31 -6.70 -4.40
N PRO A 223 -16.39 -6.21 -3.78
CA PRO A 223 -17.61 -5.78 -4.47
C PRO A 223 -17.33 -4.65 -5.47
N LYS A 224 -18.27 -4.40 -6.36
CA LYS A 224 -18.28 -3.19 -7.19
C LYS A 224 -18.32 -1.95 -6.28
N GLY A 225 -17.43 -0.99 -6.52
CA GLY A 225 -17.33 0.21 -5.72
C GLY A 225 -16.07 1.01 -6.00
N THR A 226 -15.88 2.08 -5.26
CA THR A 226 -14.64 2.85 -5.22
C THR A 226 -13.88 2.50 -3.95
N TYR A 227 -12.57 2.32 -4.06
CA TYR A 227 -11.69 1.90 -2.99
C TYR A 227 -10.46 2.79 -2.92
N TYR A 228 -9.93 2.93 -1.73
CA TYR A 228 -8.62 3.48 -1.46
C TYR A 228 -7.65 2.34 -1.14
N ILE A 229 -6.48 2.39 -1.75
CA ILE A 229 -5.33 1.54 -1.44
C ILE A 229 -4.36 2.46 -0.70
N THR A 230 -4.24 2.28 0.60
CA THR A 230 -3.33 3.05 1.45
C THR A 230 -2.08 2.21 1.68
N MET A 231 -0.94 2.76 1.34
CA MET A 231 0.37 2.19 1.63
C MET A 231 1.04 3.07 2.67
N THR A 232 1.62 2.49 3.72
CA THR A 232 2.24 3.22 4.82
C THR A 232 3.58 2.59 5.16
N LYS A 233 4.59 3.39 5.51
CA LYS A 233 5.84 2.88 6.06
C LYS A 233 5.56 2.06 7.32
N GLY A 234 6.26 0.96 7.52
CA GLY A 234 6.13 0.14 8.72
C GLY A 234 6.52 0.89 9.99
N TRP A 235 7.49 1.78 9.88
CA TRP A 235 7.88 2.72 10.94
C TRP A 235 7.79 4.15 10.39
N PRO A 236 6.66 4.84 10.55
CA PRO A 236 6.37 6.08 9.85
C PRO A 236 7.34 7.23 10.14
N TYR A 237 7.84 7.34 11.34
CA TYR A 237 8.76 8.41 11.75
C TYR A 237 10.25 8.05 11.66
N SER A 238 10.58 6.95 11.01
CA SER A 238 11.96 6.51 10.88
C SER A 238 12.70 7.30 9.81
N VAL A 239 13.86 7.82 10.18
CA VAL A 239 14.89 8.34 9.25
C VAL A 239 15.89 7.25 8.84
N ASP A 240 15.65 5.99 9.24
CA ASP A 240 16.42 4.84 8.75
C ASP A 240 16.15 4.64 7.26
N PRO A 241 17.20 4.73 6.40
CA PRO A 241 17.06 4.59 4.95
C PRO A 241 16.44 3.25 4.51
N ASN A 242 16.43 2.26 5.39
CA ASN A 242 15.76 0.98 5.11
C ASN A 242 14.22 1.07 5.07
N TYR A 243 13.62 2.12 5.64
CA TYR A 243 12.18 2.36 5.62
C TYR A 243 11.74 3.38 4.56
N ALA A 244 12.69 3.91 3.77
CA ALA A 244 12.42 4.85 2.67
C ALA A 244 12.81 4.22 1.32
N GLY A 245 12.41 4.87 0.23
CA GLY A 245 12.77 4.46 -1.12
C GLY A 245 11.60 4.01 -1.97
N MET A 246 11.93 3.46 -3.14
CA MET A 246 10.98 3.10 -4.17
C MET A 246 10.24 1.79 -3.89
N TYR A 247 8.96 1.79 -4.21
CA TYR A 247 8.16 0.57 -4.38
C TYR A 247 7.39 0.60 -5.70
N THR A 248 6.94 -0.56 -6.14
CA THR A 248 6.03 -0.68 -7.27
C THR A 248 4.85 -1.55 -6.89
N PHE A 249 3.68 -1.26 -7.43
CA PHE A 249 2.56 -2.18 -7.35
C PHE A 249 1.79 -2.27 -8.66
N LYS A 250 1.12 -3.40 -8.84
CA LYS A 250 0.23 -3.66 -9.96
C LYS A 250 -0.97 -4.46 -9.48
N THR A 251 -2.16 -4.10 -9.94
CA THR A 251 -3.35 -4.89 -9.67
C THR A 251 -3.85 -5.58 -10.93
N THR A 252 -4.40 -6.78 -10.76
CA THR A 252 -5.13 -7.50 -11.79
C THR A 252 -6.43 -8.06 -11.21
N PHE A 253 -7.35 -8.46 -12.07
CA PHE A 253 -8.65 -8.95 -11.63
C PHE A 253 -8.90 -10.39 -12.05
N THR A 254 -9.58 -11.13 -11.17
CA THR A 254 -10.13 -12.45 -11.47
C THR A 254 -11.63 -12.43 -11.19
N ASP A 255 -12.44 -12.77 -12.17
CA ASP A 255 -13.90 -12.81 -12.01
C ASP A 255 -14.32 -13.96 -11.08
N VAL A 256 -15.51 -13.84 -10.47
CA VAL A 256 -16.14 -14.96 -9.75
C VAL A 256 -16.23 -16.15 -10.71
N PRO A 257 -15.67 -17.31 -10.36
CA PRO A 257 -15.53 -18.43 -11.31
C PRO A 257 -16.88 -18.91 -11.78
N LYS A 258 -17.10 -18.98 -13.08
CA LYS A 258 -18.30 -19.58 -13.66
C LYS A 258 -18.27 -21.10 -13.46
N THR A 259 -19.43 -21.67 -13.16
CA THR A 259 -19.62 -23.11 -13.09
C THR A 259 -20.56 -23.60 -14.19
N THR A 260 -20.68 -24.92 -14.34
CA THR A 260 -21.52 -25.55 -15.37
C THR A 260 -22.36 -26.67 -14.75
N VAL A 261 -23.55 -26.88 -15.29
CA VAL A 261 -24.35 -28.06 -14.99
C VAL A 261 -23.69 -29.27 -15.66
N ASN A 262 -23.27 -30.27 -14.88
CA ASN A 262 -22.69 -31.51 -15.41
C ASN A 262 -23.78 -32.44 -15.92
N LYS A 263 -24.72 -32.80 -15.04
CA LYS A 263 -25.78 -33.77 -15.35
C LYS A 263 -27.10 -33.38 -14.68
N VAL A 264 -28.17 -33.62 -15.38
CA VAL A 264 -29.53 -33.58 -14.85
C VAL A 264 -30.15 -34.97 -15.05
N LYS A 265 -30.70 -35.54 -13.98
CA LYS A 265 -31.26 -36.92 -14.02
C LYS A 265 -32.62 -36.92 -13.34
N ASN A 266 -33.64 -37.40 -14.05
CA ASN A 266 -34.90 -37.79 -13.43
C ASN A 266 -34.67 -39.05 -12.60
N LEU A 267 -34.90 -39.00 -11.29
CA LEU A 267 -34.71 -40.16 -10.38
C LEU A 267 -35.97 -41.04 -10.28
N SER A 268 -37.09 -40.36 -10.16
CA SER A 268 -38.42 -41.00 -10.07
C SER A 268 -39.46 -39.93 -10.35
N SER A 269 -40.75 -40.30 -10.31
CA SER A 269 -41.83 -39.35 -10.51
C SER A 269 -41.70 -38.14 -9.58
N GLY A 270 -41.54 -36.93 -10.17
CA GLY A 270 -41.44 -35.69 -9.45
C GLY A 270 -40.09 -35.37 -8.81
N LYS A 271 -39.03 -36.19 -9.03
CA LYS A 271 -37.69 -35.96 -8.42
C LYS A 271 -36.61 -35.74 -9.49
N LEU A 272 -35.82 -34.69 -9.33
CA LEU A 272 -34.75 -34.32 -10.23
C LEU A 272 -33.44 -34.13 -9.50
N LYS A 273 -32.42 -34.93 -9.82
CA LYS A 273 -31.04 -34.73 -9.36
C LYS A 273 -30.27 -33.84 -10.35
N VAL A 274 -29.62 -32.82 -9.82
CA VAL A 274 -28.75 -31.91 -10.55
C VAL A 274 -27.35 -32.06 -10.01
N THR A 275 -26.35 -32.16 -10.91
CA THR A 275 -24.92 -32.12 -10.56
C THR A 275 -24.24 -31.04 -11.31
N TRP A 276 -23.21 -30.46 -10.71
CA TRP A 276 -22.42 -29.34 -11.31
C TRP A 276 -20.93 -29.46 -10.99
N LYS A 277 -20.12 -28.64 -11.69
CA LYS A 277 -18.66 -28.60 -11.51
C LYS A 277 -18.29 -27.65 -10.36
N CYS A 278 -17.61 -28.15 -9.32
CA CYS A 278 -17.08 -27.33 -8.24
C CYS A 278 -15.96 -26.41 -8.71
N LYS A 279 -15.79 -25.29 -8.02
CA LYS A 279 -14.75 -24.29 -8.27
C LYS A 279 -14.04 -23.93 -6.97
N SER A 280 -12.71 -24.02 -6.95
CA SER A 280 -11.89 -23.80 -5.75
C SER A 280 -12.04 -22.41 -5.14
N LYS A 281 -12.25 -21.39 -5.97
CA LYS A 281 -12.45 -19.99 -5.54
C LYS A 281 -13.92 -19.62 -5.31
N ALA A 282 -14.87 -20.56 -5.32
CA ALA A 282 -16.26 -20.31 -4.94
C ALA A 282 -16.46 -20.55 -3.45
N THR A 283 -17.37 -19.81 -2.81
CA THR A 283 -17.85 -20.12 -1.46
C THR A 283 -18.99 -21.15 -1.53
N GLY A 284 -19.83 -21.03 -2.56
CA GLY A 284 -20.95 -21.92 -2.77
C GLY A 284 -21.62 -21.71 -4.13
N TYR A 285 -22.79 -22.34 -4.30
CA TYR A 285 -23.51 -22.36 -5.58
C TYR A 285 -24.98 -22.06 -5.38
N GLN A 286 -25.61 -21.52 -6.42
CA GLN A 286 -27.04 -21.37 -6.50
C GLN A 286 -27.54 -22.09 -7.74
N ILE A 287 -28.47 -22.99 -7.56
CA ILE A 287 -29.10 -23.80 -8.59
C ILE A 287 -30.53 -23.31 -8.79
N GLN A 288 -30.92 -23.11 -10.03
CA GLN A 288 -32.26 -22.66 -10.37
C GLN A 288 -32.87 -23.57 -11.41
N ILE A 289 -34.13 -23.97 -11.17
CA ILE A 289 -34.94 -24.70 -12.11
C ILE A 289 -36.23 -23.94 -12.41
N ALA A 290 -36.78 -24.11 -13.61
CA ALA A 290 -38.04 -23.52 -14.02
C ALA A 290 -38.63 -24.31 -15.18
N THR A 291 -39.93 -24.14 -15.46
CA THR A 291 -40.61 -24.80 -16.60
C THR A 291 -40.55 -23.95 -17.89
N ASP A 292 -39.84 -22.80 -17.86
CA ASP A 292 -39.64 -21.91 -19.01
C ASP A 292 -38.19 -21.46 -19.12
N LYS A 293 -37.73 -21.11 -20.35
CA LYS A 293 -36.37 -20.65 -20.64
C LYS A 293 -36.00 -19.32 -19.95
N LYS A 294 -37.01 -18.51 -19.58
CA LYS A 294 -36.82 -17.24 -18.88
C LYS A 294 -36.71 -17.40 -17.38
N PHE A 295 -36.86 -18.62 -16.86
CA PHE A 295 -36.82 -18.96 -15.43
C PHE A 295 -37.80 -18.14 -14.57
N LYS A 296 -39.03 -17.95 -15.09
CA LYS A 296 -40.10 -17.24 -14.40
C LYS A 296 -41.20 -18.21 -13.88
N LYS A 297 -41.56 -19.25 -14.66
CA LYS A 297 -42.68 -20.16 -14.33
C LYS A 297 -42.22 -21.37 -13.50
N ASN A 298 -42.94 -21.68 -12.42
CA ASN A 298 -42.66 -22.83 -11.50
C ASN A 298 -41.18 -22.86 -11.06
N LYS A 299 -40.64 -21.65 -10.75
CA LYS A 299 -39.25 -21.45 -10.38
C LYS A 299 -38.98 -22.02 -8.98
N LYS A 300 -37.99 -22.90 -8.85
CA LYS A 300 -37.40 -23.33 -7.57
C LYS A 300 -35.92 -22.95 -7.56
N VAL A 301 -35.42 -22.59 -6.37
CA VAL A 301 -34.02 -22.21 -6.15
C VAL A 301 -33.47 -23.03 -5.00
N TYR A 302 -32.24 -23.50 -5.15
CA TYR A 302 -31.49 -24.17 -4.11
C TYR A 302 -30.14 -23.50 -3.93
N ASP A 303 -29.79 -23.13 -2.71
CA ASP A 303 -28.50 -22.59 -2.33
C ASP A 303 -27.64 -23.67 -1.71
N ALA A 304 -26.54 -24.02 -2.34
CA ALA A 304 -25.51 -24.92 -1.84
C ALA A 304 -24.40 -24.10 -1.15
N PRO A 305 -24.34 -24.08 0.20
CA PRO A 305 -23.51 -23.10 0.93
C PRO A 305 -22.01 -23.43 0.98
N PHE A 306 -21.60 -24.58 0.47
CA PHE A 306 -20.21 -25.03 0.54
C PHE A 306 -19.60 -25.25 -0.84
N LYS A 307 -18.31 -24.88 -0.99
CA LYS A 307 -17.55 -24.97 -2.25
C LYS A 307 -17.47 -26.38 -2.84
N ASN A 308 -17.55 -27.39 -1.98
CA ASN A 308 -17.44 -28.80 -2.39
C ASN A 308 -18.78 -29.45 -2.69
N TYR A 309 -19.92 -28.78 -2.47
CA TYR A 309 -21.20 -29.27 -2.85
C TYR A 309 -21.34 -29.31 -4.36
N ASN A 310 -21.57 -30.47 -4.93
CA ASN A 310 -21.61 -30.71 -6.35
C ASN A 310 -22.94 -31.28 -6.86
N ASN A 311 -23.93 -31.51 -5.97
CA ASN A 311 -25.25 -32.01 -6.35
C ASN A 311 -26.35 -31.57 -5.38
N CYS A 312 -27.58 -31.57 -5.88
CA CYS A 312 -28.80 -31.43 -5.09
C CYS A 312 -29.95 -32.16 -5.77
N THR A 313 -31.02 -32.41 -5.02
CA THR A 313 -32.26 -33.00 -5.53
C THR A 313 -33.39 -31.99 -5.32
N PHE A 314 -34.20 -31.79 -6.36
CA PHE A 314 -35.47 -31.07 -6.31
C PHE A 314 -36.60 -32.07 -6.23
N TRP A 315 -37.59 -31.75 -5.43
CA TRP A 315 -38.74 -32.59 -5.12
C TRP A 315 -40.05 -31.94 -5.59
N ASP A 316 -41.13 -32.68 -5.65
CA ASP A 316 -42.48 -32.19 -5.95
C ASP A 316 -42.56 -31.44 -7.27
N LEU A 317 -41.93 -32.00 -8.30
CA LEU A 317 -41.94 -31.44 -9.64
C LEU A 317 -43.15 -31.95 -10.41
N LYS A 318 -43.75 -31.07 -11.22
CA LYS A 318 -44.90 -31.38 -12.07
C LYS A 318 -44.51 -32.43 -13.13
N LYS A 319 -45.18 -33.57 -13.08
CA LYS A 319 -45.03 -34.68 -14.05
C LYS A 319 -45.36 -34.20 -15.48
N GLY A 320 -44.71 -34.77 -16.48
CA GLY A 320 -44.90 -34.46 -17.89
C GLY A 320 -44.31 -33.11 -18.33
N LYS A 321 -43.84 -32.26 -17.39
CA LYS A 321 -43.27 -30.96 -17.72
C LYS A 321 -41.76 -31.06 -17.95
N THR A 322 -41.25 -30.23 -18.86
CA THR A 322 -39.81 -30.02 -19.09
C THR A 322 -39.32 -28.92 -18.17
N TYR A 323 -38.25 -29.20 -17.43
CA TYR A 323 -37.56 -28.23 -16.58
C TYR A 323 -36.25 -27.81 -17.21
N TYR A 324 -35.99 -26.50 -17.19
CA TYR A 324 -34.74 -25.85 -17.52
C TYR A 324 -33.95 -25.72 -16.22
N VAL A 325 -32.65 -26.05 -16.25
CA VAL A 325 -31.78 -26.10 -15.07
C VAL A 325 -30.54 -25.30 -15.35
N ARG A 326 -30.20 -24.34 -14.48
CA ARG A 326 -28.95 -23.57 -14.55
C ARG A 326 -28.31 -23.44 -13.16
N VAL A 327 -27.02 -23.19 -13.15
CA VAL A 327 -26.23 -23.01 -11.91
C VAL A 327 -25.33 -21.79 -12.03
N ARG A 328 -25.08 -21.16 -10.93
CA ARG A 328 -24.02 -20.14 -10.79
C ARG A 328 -23.26 -20.35 -9.48
N SER A 329 -22.01 -19.97 -9.43
CA SER A 329 -21.24 -19.90 -8.18
C SER A 329 -21.46 -18.55 -7.52
N TYR A 330 -21.14 -18.46 -6.25
CA TYR A 330 -21.01 -17.18 -5.54
C TYR A 330 -19.82 -17.19 -4.60
N VAL A 331 -19.38 -15.97 -4.24
CA VAL A 331 -18.42 -15.68 -3.19
C VAL A 331 -19.14 -14.83 -2.16
N LYS A 332 -18.93 -15.10 -0.89
CA LYS A 332 -19.36 -14.23 0.21
C LYS A 332 -18.30 -13.17 0.43
N ALA A 333 -18.70 -11.91 0.62
CA ALA A 333 -17.80 -10.79 0.81
C ALA A 333 -18.34 -9.78 1.82
N GLY A 334 -17.40 -9.20 2.58
CA GLY A 334 -17.66 -8.18 3.58
C GLY A 334 -18.26 -8.74 4.88
N SER A 335 -18.37 -7.88 5.89
CA SER A 335 -18.85 -8.22 7.24
C SER A 335 -20.27 -8.78 7.29
N ARG A 336 -21.10 -8.46 6.28
CA ARG A 336 -22.49 -8.97 6.14
C ARG A 336 -22.59 -10.21 5.25
N GLU A 337 -21.48 -10.83 4.89
CA GLU A 337 -21.43 -12.05 4.06
C GLU A 337 -22.30 -11.99 2.78
N LYS A 338 -22.40 -10.82 2.15
CA LYS A 338 -23.21 -10.62 0.95
C LYS A 338 -22.75 -11.55 -0.18
N LYS A 339 -23.68 -12.31 -0.75
CA LYS A 339 -23.41 -13.21 -1.88
C LYS A 339 -23.19 -12.42 -3.17
N CYS A 340 -22.01 -12.56 -3.74
CA CYS A 340 -21.64 -12.00 -5.04
C CYS A 340 -21.58 -13.12 -6.08
N TYR A 341 -22.44 -13.08 -7.06
CA TYR A 341 -22.68 -14.18 -7.99
C TYR A 341 -21.89 -14.07 -9.29
N SER A 342 -21.47 -15.21 -9.84
CA SER A 342 -21.05 -15.31 -11.24
C SER A 342 -22.25 -15.16 -12.18
N ALA A 343 -22.00 -15.05 -13.49
CA ALA A 343 -23.05 -15.26 -14.48
C ALA A 343 -23.59 -16.68 -14.39
N TRP A 344 -24.85 -16.86 -14.79
CA TRP A 344 -25.46 -18.18 -14.90
C TRP A 344 -24.76 -19.03 -15.95
N SER A 345 -24.75 -20.36 -15.73
CA SER A 345 -24.36 -21.34 -16.73
C SER A 345 -25.32 -21.34 -17.91
N LYS A 346 -24.92 -21.94 -19.03
CA LYS A 346 -25.89 -22.46 -20.01
C LYS A 346 -26.83 -23.43 -19.29
N TYR A 347 -28.11 -23.45 -19.67
CA TYR A 347 -29.06 -24.35 -19.05
C TYR A 347 -28.98 -25.76 -19.68
N LYS A 348 -29.38 -26.76 -18.93
CA LYS A 348 -29.74 -28.08 -19.42
C LYS A 348 -31.23 -28.31 -19.20
N THR A 349 -31.82 -29.23 -19.97
CA THR A 349 -33.23 -29.56 -19.88
C THR A 349 -33.45 -31.02 -19.49
N VAL A 350 -34.58 -31.30 -18.81
CA VAL A 350 -35.01 -32.64 -18.46
C VAL A 350 -36.53 -32.67 -18.39
N LYS A 351 -37.17 -33.70 -18.95
CA LYS A 351 -38.60 -33.95 -18.82
C LYS A 351 -38.81 -34.82 -17.60
N ILE A 352 -39.70 -34.42 -16.69
CA ILE A 352 -40.08 -35.21 -15.54
C ILE A 352 -41.07 -36.27 -16.00
N LEU A 353 -40.70 -37.53 -15.87
CA LEU A 353 -41.49 -38.63 -16.36
C LEU A 353 -42.74 -38.81 -15.48
N SER A 354 -43.85 -39.19 -16.09
CA SER A 354 -44.99 -39.76 -15.43
C SER A 354 -44.72 -41.25 -15.18
N LEU A 355 -45.05 -41.78 -14.02
CA LEU A 355 -45.07 -43.21 -13.84
C LEU A 355 -46.20 -43.77 -14.74
N ILE A 356 -45.81 -44.46 -15.77
CA ILE A 356 -46.75 -45.33 -16.48
C ILE A 356 -46.81 -46.58 -15.59
N HIS A 357 -47.94 -46.83 -14.97
CA HIS A 357 -48.17 -48.14 -14.40
C HIS A 357 -48.30 -49.13 -15.61
N ILE A 358 -47.28 -49.98 -15.75
CA ILE A 358 -47.37 -51.17 -16.61
C ILE A 358 -48.16 -52.24 -15.82
#